data_66c82fab21907ed241d1dfc0793576f7
#
_entry.id   66c82fab21907ed241d1dfc0793576f7
#
_cell.length_a   1.000
_cell.length_b   1.000
_cell.length_c   1.000
_cell.angle_alpha   90.00
_cell.angle_beta   90.00
_cell.angle_gamma   90.00
#
_symmetry.space_group_name_H-M   'P 1'
#
loop_
_entity.id
_entity.type
_entity.pdbx_description
1 polymer ?
#
loop_
_entity_poly.entity_id
_entity_poly.type
_entity_poly.pdbx_seq_one_letter_code
_entity_poly.pdbx_strand_id
1 'polypeptide(L)'
;MMSDGGKLSIFYSITKEGLKEIKFQLLKPFSSNPLQFLSDARVKLCCASYLSSDESFELFQDIKSNALMHRINAEKIISDEYNTVDFYQRIVLDNTICEYNNFISMIEGLEKGNASNSK
;
A
#
# COMPACT_ATOMS: atom_id res chain seq x y z
N MET A 1 11.77 -26.21 16.27
CA MET A 1 11.28 -25.93 16.22
C MET A 1 10.81 -25.36 16.06
N MET A 2 10.72 -25.43 15.97
CA MET A 2 10.09 -25.03 15.89
C MET A 2 9.52 -24.88 15.59
N SER A 3 9.43 -25.10 15.53
CA SER A 3 8.65 -24.99 15.39
C SER A 3 7.96 -24.70 15.26
N ASP A 4 7.83 -25.04 15.12
CA ASP A 4 7.01 -24.78 15.24
C ASP A 4 6.36 -24.27 15.23
N GLY A 5 6.37 -24.49 15.30
CA GLY A 5 5.64 -24.08 15.42
C GLY A 5 5.12 -23.42 15.67
N GLY A 6 5.26 -23.46 15.82
CA GLY A 6 4.73 -22.94 16.24
C GLY A 6 4.69 -22.05 16.53
N LYS A 7 5.16 -22.18 16.47
CA LYS A 7 5.12 -21.44 16.74
C LYS A 7 4.77 -20.56 16.73
N LEU A 8 4.61 -20.51 16.47
CA LEU A 8 4.11 -19.65 16.31
C LEU A 8 3.17 -19.16 16.42
N SER A 9 2.81 -19.20 16.50
CA SER A 9 1.83 -18.78 16.59
C SER A 9 1.09 -18.57 17.38
N ILE A 10 1.07 -18.70 17.60
CA ILE A 10 0.71 -18.68 18.35
C ILE A 10 0.44 -17.76 18.95
N PHE A 11 0.22 -18.06 19.11
CA PHE A 11 0.41 -17.49 19.83
C PHE A 11 0.10 -16.41 20.00
N TYR A 12 -0.66 -16.35 19.47
CA TYR A 12 -0.59 -15.04 19.55
C TYR A 12 -1.91 -14.36 19.68
N SER A 13 -2.39 -14.27 20.89
CA SER A 13 -3.49 -13.40 21.11
C SER A 13 -2.94 -12.02 21.26
N ILE A 14 -3.27 -11.16 20.32
CA ILE A 14 -2.98 -9.76 20.40
C ILE A 14 -3.90 -9.15 21.46
N THR A 15 -3.35 -8.39 22.40
CA THR A 15 -4.13 -7.70 23.41
C THR A 15 -4.97 -6.60 22.76
N LYS A 16 -5.98 -6.11 23.47
CA LYS A 16 -6.79 -4.99 23.00
C LYS A 16 -5.93 -3.76 22.72
N GLU A 17 -4.97 -3.49 23.60
CA GLU A 17 -4.04 -2.38 23.46
C GLU A 17 -3.15 -2.58 22.26
N GLY A 18 -2.64 -3.79 22.06
CA GLY A 18 -1.81 -4.11 20.90
C GLY A 18 -2.57 -3.96 19.61
N LEU A 19 -3.83 -4.38 19.56
CA LEU A 19 -4.67 -4.23 18.38
C LEU A 19 -4.93 -2.75 18.05
N LYS A 20 -5.20 -1.94 19.07
CA LYS A 20 -5.39 -0.50 18.88
C LYS A 20 -4.15 0.14 18.31
N GLU A 21 -2.97 -0.26 18.79
CA GLU A 21 -1.70 0.29 18.29
C GLU A 21 -1.49 -0.11 16.84
N ILE A 22 -1.75 -1.36 16.48
CA ILE A 22 -1.63 -1.83 15.10
C ILE A 22 -2.55 -1.01 14.19
N LYS A 23 -3.82 -0.86 14.57
CA LYS A 23 -4.78 -0.09 13.78
C LYS A 23 -4.35 1.36 13.64
N PHE A 24 -3.85 1.95 14.71
CA PHE A 24 -3.35 3.32 14.69
C PHE A 24 -2.24 3.49 13.66
N GLN A 25 -1.28 2.56 13.66
CA GLN A 25 -0.17 2.61 12.71
C GLN A 25 -0.65 2.38 11.27
N LEU A 26 -1.59 1.46 11.08
CA LEU A 26 -2.09 1.14 9.74
C LEU A 26 -2.90 2.28 9.12
N LEU A 27 -3.57 3.06 9.95
CA LEU A 27 -4.43 4.14 9.46
C LEU A 27 -3.75 5.49 9.46
N LYS A 28 -2.46 5.56 9.79
CA LYS A 28 -1.69 6.79 9.67
C LYS A 28 -1.58 7.24 8.22
N PRO A 29 -1.57 8.56 7.97
CA PRO A 29 -1.35 9.07 6.62
C PRO A 29 -0.01 8.60 6.06
N PHE A 30 0.06 8.47 4.76
CA PHE A 30 1.29 8.10 4.08
C PHE A 30 2.25 9.29 4.03
N SER A 31 3.54 8.97 3.99
CA SER A 31 4.59 9.95 3.74
C SER A 31 4.45 10.52 2.32
N SER A 32 4.86 11.77 2.13
CA SER A 32 4.91 12.37 0.80
C SER A 32 6.07 11.83 -0.04
N ASN A 33 6.98 11.09 0.57
CA ASN A 33 8.12 10.49 -0.16
C ASN A 33 7.62 9.28 -0.96
N PRO A 34 7.79 9.27 -2.30
CA PRO A 34 7.26 8.17 -3.13
C PRO A 34 7.83 6.79 -2.76
N LEU A 35 9.11 6.71 -2.42
CA LEU A 35 9.72 5.43 -2.07
C LEU A 35 9.19 4.92 -0.74
N GLN A 36 9.03 5.82 0.22
CA GLN A 36 8.46 5.48 1.52
C GLN A 36 7.02 5.04 1.38
N PHE A 37 6.25 5.70 0.51
CA PHE A 37 4.87 5.33 0.24
C PHE A 37 4.76 3.87 -0.23
N LEU A 38 5.56 3.47 -1.21
CA LEU A 38 5.51 2.10 -1.75
C LEU A 38 5.79 1.07 -0.67
N SER A 39 6.81 1.32 0.14
CA SER A 39 7.17 0.44 1.25
C SER A 39 6.05 0.34 2.27
N ASP A 40 5.52 1.48 2.69
CA ASP A 40 4.46 1.55 3.70
C ASP A 40 3.18 0.88 3.20
N ALA A 41 2.83 1.08 1.92
CA ALA A 41 1.64 0.48 1.33
C ALA A 41 1.72 -1.04 1.37
N ARG A 42 2.89 -1.59 1.04
CA ARG A 42 3.08 -3.05 1.08
C ARG A 42 2.89 -3.59 2.50
N VAL A 43 3.52 -2.94 3.48
CA VAL A 43 3.41 -3.37 4.88
C VAL A 43 1.97 -3.27 5.37
N LYS A 44 1.31 -2.16 5.09
CA LYS A 44 -0.07 -1.95 5.54
C LYS A 44 -1.02 -2.98 4.93
N LEU A 45 -0.85 -3.30 3.65
CA LEU A 45 -1.68 -4.32 3.01
C LEU A 45 -1.46 -5.70 3.62
N CYS A 46 -0.21 -6.03 3.95
CA CYS A 46 0.09 -7.31 4.60
C CYS A 46 -0.60 -7.46 5.94
N CYS A 47 -0.88 -6.34 6.61
CA CYS A 47 -1.50 -6.35 7.94
C CYS A 47 -2.98 -5.97 7.91
N ALA A 48 -3.58 -5.84 6.73
CA ALA A 48 -4.96 -5.36 6.58
C ALA A 48 -6.00 -6.26 7.23
N SER A 49 -5.64 -7.53 7.50
CA SER A 49 -6.56 -8.47 8.17
C SER A 49 -6.92 -8.05 9.59
N TYR A 50 -6.13 -7.14 10.19
CA TYR A 50 -6.45 -6.59 11.52
C TYR A 50 -7.52 -5.50 11.48
N LEU A 51 -7.90 -5.06 10.29
CA LEU A 51 -8.86 -3.96 10.11
C LEU A 51 -10.25 -4.50 9.83
N SER A 52 -11.26 -3.73 10.25
CA SER A 52 -12.64 -4.01 9.86
C SER A 52 -12.82 -3.72 8.35
N SER A 53 -13.98 -4.10 7.80
CA SER A 53 -14.29 -3.81 6.40
C SER A 53 -14.25 -2.34 6.09
N ASP A 54 -14.80 -1.51 6.97
CA ASP A 54 -14.81 -0.05 6.78
C ASP A 54 -13.41 0.53 6.87
N GLU A 55 -12.62 0.06 7.82
CA GLU A 55 -11.24 0.50 7.98
C GLU A 55 -10.38 0.08 6.79
N SER A 56 -10.59 -1.13 6.30
CA SER A 56 -9.90 -1.61 5.10
C SER A 56 -10.24 -0.78 3.88
N PHE A 57 -11.51 -0.40 3.75
CA PHE A 57 -11.95 0.44 2.64
C PHE A 57 -11.24 1.80 2.68
N GLU A 58 -11.13 2.40 3.86
CA GLU A 58 -10.39 3.66 4.02
C GLU A 58 -8.94 3.51 3.62
N LEU A 59 -8.29 2.43 4.05
CA LEU A 59 -6.90 2.16 3.69
C LEU A 59 -6.77 2.01 2.18
N PHE A 60 -7.67 1.28 1.53
CA PHE A 60 -7.64 1.09 0.09
C PHE A 60 -7.78 2.42 -0.66
N GLN A 61 -8.69 3.30 -0.20
CA GLN A 61 -8.86 4.60 -0.81
C GLN A 61 -7.60 5.46 -0.66
N ASP A 62 -6.97 5.42 0.51
CA ASP A 62 -5.73 6.15 0.76
C ASP A 62 -4.61 5.67 -0.14
N ILE A 63 -4.44 4.36 -0.28
CA ILE A 63 -3.41 3.80 -1.14
C ILE A 63 -3.66 4.22 -2.60
N LYS A 64 -4.91 4.09 -3.06
CA LYS A 64 -5.28 4.44 -4.42
C LYS A 64 -5.01 5.91 -4.73
N SER A 65 -5.43 6.80 -3.84
CA SER A 65 -5.24 8.25 -4.00
C SER A 65 -3.77 8.62 -4.07
N ASN A 66 -2.98 8.06 -3.18
CA ASN A 66 -1.54 8.36 -3.12
C ASN A 66 -0.81 7.77 -4.32
N ALA A 67 -1.15 6.56 -4.73
CA ALA A 67 -0.57 5.94 -5.91
C ALA A 67 -0.86 6.75 -7.16
N LEU A 68 -2.09 7.22 -7.29
CA LEU A 68 -2.49 8.06 -8.43
C LEU A 68 -1.72 9.38 -8.45
N MET A 69 -1.59 10.02 -7.30
CA MET A 69 -0.85 11.27 -7.16
C MET A 69 0.61 11.09 -7.58
N HIS A 70 1.25 10.06 -7.06
CA HIS A 70 2.66 9.80 -7.38
C HIS A 70 2.84 9.43 -8.86
N ARG A 71 1.89 8.69 -9.43
CA ARG A 71 1.93 8.35 -10.84
C ARG A 71 1.84 9.61 -11.71
N ILE A 72 0.90 10.50 -11.39
CA ILE A 72 0.74 11.75 -12.14
C ILE A 72 2.01 12.59 -12.04
N ASN A 73 2.61 12.66 -10.85
CA ASN A 73 3.85 13.41 -10.66
C ASN A 73 4.99 12.83 -11.50
N ALA A 74 5.11 11.50 -11.55
CA ALA A 74 6.14 10.84 -12.37
C ALA A 74 5.90 11.09 -13.86
N GLU A 75 4.65 11.04 -14.29
CA GLU A 75 4.29 11.33 -15.69
C GLU A 75 4.61 12.77 -16.06
N LYS A 76 4.42 13.71 -15.14
CA LYS A 76 4.77 15.10 -15.35
C LYS A 76 6.27 15.29 -15.55
N ILE A 77 7.08 14.58 -14.78
CA ILE A 77 8.54 14.65 -14.93
C ILE A 77 8.95 14.20 -16.34
N ILE A 78 8.36 13.12 -16.81
CA ILE A 78 8.68 12.59 -18.15
C ILE A 78 8.24 13.54 -19.24
N SER A 79 7.06 14.16 -19.11
CA SER A 79 6.47 14.98 -20.13
C SER A 79 6.93 16.44 -20.09
N ASP A 80 7.64 16.85 -19.05
CA ASP A 80 8.11 18.23 -18.93
C ASP A 80 9.25 18.49 -19.90
N GLU A 81 8.99 19.32 -20.92
CA GLU A 81 9.97 19.61 -21.96
C GLU A 81 11.19 20.36 -21.45
N TYR A 82 11.10 20.95 -20.26
CA TYR A 82 12.24 21.66 -19.66
C TYR A 82 13.11 20.72 -18.82
N ASN A 83 12.67 19.51 -18.55
CA ASN A 83 13.46 18.52 -17.83
C ASN A 83 14.20 17.64 -18.84
N THR A 84 15.50 17.51 -18.63
CA THR A 84 16.30 16.60 -19.43
C THR A 84 16.40 15.28 -18.70
N VAL A 85 15.52 14.35 -19.07
CA VAL A 85 15.51 13.03 -18.48
C VAL A 85 16.31 12.10 -19.40
N ASP A 86 17.41 11.55 -18.86
CA ASP A 86 18.23 10.66 -19.67
C ASP A 86 17.57 9.27 -19.80
N PHE A 87 18.18 8.43 -20.63
CA PHE A 87 17.64 7.10 -20.92
C PHE A 87 17.43 6.25 -19.67
N TYR A 88 18.40 6.25 -18.76
CA TYR A 88 18.32 5.43 -17.56
C TYR A 88 17.25 5.95 -16.59
N GLN A 89 17.19 7.26 -16.44
CA GLN A 89 16.16 7.89 -15.60
C GLN A 89 14.78 7.59 -16.17
N ARG A 90 14.63 7.60 -17.47
CA ARG A 90 13.37 7.29 -18.13
C ARG A 90 12.92 5.87 -17.85
N ILE A 91 13.85 4.91 -17.93
CA ILE A 91 13.54 3.52 -17.64
C ILE A 91 13.05 3.37 -16.19
N VAL A 92 13.72 4.01 -15.24
CA VAL A 92 13.32 3.95 -13.84
C VAL A 92 11.94 4.58 -13.62
N LEU A 93 11.69 5.73 -14.24
CA LEU A 93 10.39 6.39 -14.12
C LEU A 93 9.28 5.57 -14.75
N ASP A 94 9.51 4.98 -15.92
CA ASP A 94 8.52 4.12 -16.57
C ASP A 94 8.18 2.92 -15.69
N ASN A 95 9.19 2.29 -15.09
CA ASN A 95 8.98 1.18 -14.18
C ASN A 95 8.21 1.59 -12.94
N THR A 96 8.52 2.76 -12.41
CA THR A 96 7.84 3.31 -11.24
C THR A 96 6.35 3.56 -11.54
N ILE A 97 6.05 4.09 -12.71
CA ILE A 97 4.66 4.28 -13.15
C ILE A 97 3.94 2.94 -13.23
N CYS A 98 4.61 1.90 -13.75
CA CYS A 98 4.04 0.55 -13.80
C CYS A 98 3.74 0.02 -12.40
N GLU A 99 4.61 0.29 -11.43
CA GLU A 99 4.38 -0.12 -10.04
C GLU A 99 3.14 0.54 -9.46
N TYR A 100 2.96 1.84 -9.68
CA TYR A 100 1.76 2.53 -9.20
C TYR A 100 0.51 1.98 -9.87
N ASN A 101 0.54 1.72 -11.17
CA ASN A 101 -0.60 1.14 -11.87
C ASN A 101 -0.93 -0.24 -11.33
N ASN A 102 0.08 -1.04 -11.02
CA ASN A 102 -0.13 -2.37 -10.43
C ASN A 102 -0.78 -2.27 -9.06
N PHE A 103 -0.36 -1.31 -8.23
CA PHE A 103 -0.99 -1.08 -6.94
C PHE A 103 -2.46 -0.70 -7.10
N ILE A 104 -2.75 0.22 -8.00
CA ILE A 104 -4.13 0.66 -8.24
C ILE A 104 -4.99 -0.52 -8.68
N SER A 105 -4.52 -1.32 -9.62
CA SER A 105 -5.24 -2.50 -10.09
C SER A 105 -5.48 -3.51 -8.99
N MET A 106 -4.45 -3.75 -8.18
CA MET A 106 -4.55 -4.68 -7.06
C MET A 106 -5.59 -4.22 -6.05
N ILE A 107 -5.59 -2.93 -5.70
CA ILE A 107 -6.55 -2.37 -4.77
C ILE A 107 -7.97 -2.47 -5.31
N GLU A 108 -8.16 -2.18 -6.59
CA GLU A 108 -9.48 -2.31 -7.20
C GLU A 108 -9.98 -3.75 -7.16
N GLY A 109 -9.09 -4.71 -7.34
CA GLY A 109 -9.42 -6.13 -7.18
C GLY A 109 -9.81 -6.47 -5.75
N LEU A 110 -9.08 -5.93 -4.77
CA LEU A 110 -9.37 -6.14 -3.36
C LEU A 110 -10.70 -5.50 -2.95
N GLU A 111 -11.00 -4.33 -3.47
CA GLU A 111 -12.28 -3.68 -3.21
C GLU A 111 -13.45 -4.52 -3.70
N LYS A 112 -13.34 -5.10 -4.87
CA LYS A 112 -14.37 -5.98 -5.42
C LYS A 112 -14.53 -7.24 -4.56
N GLY A 113 -13.42 -7.86 -4.17
CA GLY A 113 -13.45 -9.04 -3.32
C GLY A 113 -14.05 -8.73 -1.96
N ASN A 114 -13.68 -7.59 -1.36
CA ASN A 114 -14.19 -7.17 -0.08
C ASN A 114 -15.70 -6.92 -0.14
N ALA A 115 -16.17 -6.26 -1.19
CA ALA A 115 -17.59 -6.01 -1.39
C ALA A 115 -18.36 -7.33 -1.53
N SER A 116 -17.80 -8.30 -2.24
CA SER A 116 -18.42 -9.63 -2.38
C SER A 116 -18.46 -10.37 -1.04
N ASN A 117 -17.42 -10.27 -0.25
CA ASN A 117 -17.32 -10.96 1.04
C ASN A 117 -18.17 -10.33 2.12
N SER A 118 -18.55 -9.07 1.97
CA SER A 118 -19.33 -8.36 2.99
C SER A 118 -20.85 -8.64 2.89
N LYS A 119 -21.25 -9.46 1.97
CA LYS A 119 -22.67 -9.83 1.80
C LYS A 119 -23.13 -10.86 2.82
#